data_542847b9ad3a1dd7488a68567e51d668
#
_entry.id   542847b9ad3a1dd7488a68567e51d668
#
_cell.length_a   1.000
_cell.length_b   1.000
_cell.length_c   1.000
_cell.angle_alpha   90.00
_cell.angle_beta   90.00
_cell.angle_gamma   90.00
#
_symmetry.space_group_name_H-M   'P 1'
#
loop_
_entity.id
_entity.type
_entity.pdbx_description
1 polymer ?
#
loop_
_entity_poly.entity_id
_entity_poly.type
_entity_poly.pdbx_seq_one_letter_code
_entity_poly.pdbx_strand_id
1 'polypeptide(L)'
;MSNYIGWDIGGAHIKVANVNNIGKVLYAEQYATPIWKGFSILEDQLNYIEKQLPKERISHGLTMTAELVDIFNSRKDGVAKVIDLCKKILGKNTFFYSTNYGLGKINNIEKNYTNIASANWHASASYVATLIESGLLIDIGSTTTDIIPFANNKSCPDGLNDFSRLCSNELVYTGVIRTPLMSLTTRVKFNGNEQGIVSENFANTADIYRILGYLNDSDDLMDAADGKGKSVIDSKCRLARMIGLDLCDVNDDRSCTDLAKYFHEVQIEMIINAVKKVLLKLPEKNRYIICAGVGQFLVKIIAEKLDIPCINFSDLVDCSIENKYKSNICASAVSIAQLNRISQIK
;
A
#
# COMPACT_ATOMS: atom_id res chain seq x y z
N MET A 1 -12.74 -25.70 11.17
CA MET A 1 -11.35 -25.47 10.69
C MET A 1 -10.82 -24.22 11.35
N SER A 2 -9.51 -24.13 11.65
CA SER A 2 -8.95 -22.89 12.21
C SER A 2 -8.82 -21.83 11.13
N ASN A 3 -9.14 -20.58 11.49
CA ASN A 3 -9.06 -19.41 10.63
C ASN A 3 -7.99 -18.44 11.19
N TYR A 4 -7.13 -17.96 10.32
CA TYR A 4 -6.09 -16.99 10.65
C TYR A 4 -6.41 -15.68 9.92
N ILE A 5 -6.79 -14.69 10.70
CA ILE A 5 -7.18 -13.39 10.15
C ILE A 5 -5.98 -12.46 10.25
N GLY A 6 -5.58 -11.90 9.12
CA GLY A 6 -4.56 -10.85 9.05
C GLY A 6 -5.21 -9.49 8.84
N TRP A 7 -4.75 -8.51 9.59
CA TRP A 7 -5.21 -7.13 9.52
C TRP A 7 -4.05 -6.20 9.22
N ASP A 8 -4.26 -5.28 8.32
CA ASP A 8 -3.42 -4.10 8.13
C ASP A 8 -4.27 -2.86 8.42
N ILE A 9 -4.06 -2.25 9.58
CA ILE A 9 -4.83 -1.12 10.07
C ILE A 9 -4.15 0.16 9.57
N GLY A 10 -4.56 0.63 8.40
CA GLY A 10 -4.05 1.86 7.81
C GLY A 10 -4.84 3.11 8.20
N GLY A 11 -4.26 4.28 8.01
CA GLY A 11 -4.92 5.57 8.29
C GLY A 11 -6.07 5.90 7.33
N ALA A 12 -6.04 5.35 6.12
CA ALA A 12 -7.05 5.57 5.08
C ALA A 12 -7.92 4.34 4.81
N HIS A 13 -7.37 3.15 5.04
CA HIS A 13 -8.01 1.88 4.74
C HIS A 13 -7.65 0.83 5.78
N ILE A 14 -8.59 -0.05 6.08
CA ILE A 14 -8.31 -1.35 6.71
C ILE A 14 -8.26 -2.39 5.60
N LYS A 15 -7.19 -3.20 5.58
CA LYS A 15 -7.13 -4.41 4.78
C LYS A 15 -7.26 -5.62 5.69
N VAL A 16 -8.04 -6.60 5.27
CA VAL A 16 -8.26 -7.84 6.04
C VAL A 16 -8.18 -9.03 5.12
N ALA A 17 -7.59 -10.13 5.61
CA ALA A 17 -7.53 -11.39 4.91
C ALA A 17 -7.81 -12.56 5.87
N ASN A 18 -8.48 -13.59 5.37
CA ASN A 18 -8.72 -14.85 6.06
C ASN A 18 -7.98 -15.99 5.36
N VAL A 19 -7.14 -16.69 6.09
CA VAL A 19 -6.40 -17.85 5.63
C VAL A 19 -6.78 -19.06 6.49
N ASN A 20 -7.04 -20.20 5.85
CA ASN A 20 -7.36 -21.43 6.57
C ASN A 20 -6.10 -22.16 7.09
N ASN A 21 -6.30 -23.27 7.79
CA ASN A 21 -5.21 -24.05 8.40
C ASN A 21 -4.19 -24.64 7.41
N ILE A 22 -4.56 -24.83 6.13
CA ILE A 22 -3.65 -25.32 5.08
C ILE A 22 -2.94 -24.18 4.33
N GLY A 23 -3.26 -22.92 4.64
CA GLY A 23 -2.63 -21.75 4.02
C GLY A 23 -3.39 -21.18 2.82
N LYS A 24 -4.60 -21.66 2.52
CA LYS A 24 -5.41 -21.12 1.43
C LYS A 24 -6.09 -19.82 1.85
N VAL A 25 -5.94 -18.80 1.03
CA VAL A 25 -6.66 -17.51 1.19
C VAL A 25 -8.12 -17.71 0.80
N LEU A 26 -8.99 -17.55 1.77
CA LEU A 26 -10.45 -17.69 1.59
C LEU A 26 -11.09 -16.37 1.26
N TYR A 27 -10.49 -15.28 1.73
CA TYR A 27 -11.03 -13.93 1.62
C TYR A 27 -9.92 -12.90 1.76
N ALA A 28 -9.97 -11.83 0.98
CA ALA A 28 -9.16 -10.64 1.14
C ALA A 28 -9.97 -9.42 0.68
N GLU A 29 -10.02 -8.36 1.50
CA GLU A 29 -10.79 -7.15 1.18
C GLU A 29 -10.18 -5.91 1.82
N GLN A 30 -10.45 -4.76 1.19
CA GLN A 30 -10.05 -3.44 1.63
C GLN A 30 -11.28 -2.58 1.92
N TYR A 31 -11.27 -1.88 3.05
CA TYR A 31 -12.36 -1.02 3.49
C TYR A 31 -11.87 0.41 3.69
N ALA A 32 -12.61 1.38 3.17
CA ALA A 32 -12.35 2.79 3.43
C ALA A 32 -12.49 3.08 4.93
N THR A 33 -11.47 3.69 5.52
CA THR A 33 -11.44 3.98 6.95
C THR A 33 -10.69 5.30 7.17
N PRO A 34 -11.30 6.46 6.85
CA PRO A 34 -10.66 7.77 6.95
C PRO A 34 -10.54 8.21 8.41
N ILE A 35 -9.57 7.65 9.15
CA ILE A 35 -9.40 7.83 10.60
C ILE A 35 -9.16 9.31 10.96
N TRP A 36 -8.60 10.11 10.07
CA TRP A 36 -8.41 11.56 10.28
C TRP A 36 -9.72 12.35 10.46
N LYS A 37 -10.86 11.78 10.04
CA LYS A 37 -12.20 12.36 10.30
C LYS A 37 -12.72 12.02 11.71
N GLY A 38 -12.07 11.10 12.45
CA GLY A 38 -12.42 10.72 13.81
C GLY A 38 -12.03 9.28 14.15
N PHE A 39 -11.54 9.04 15.37
CA PHE A 39 -11.10 7.71 15.80
C PHE A 39 -12.25 6.69 15.91
N SER A 40 -13.48 7.15 16.15
CA SER A 40 -14.69 6.30 16.17
C SER A 40 -14.91 5.57 14.83
N ILE A 41 -14.48 6.14 13.71
CA ILE A 41 -14.57 5.51 12.39
C ILE A 41 -13.78 4.19 12.37
N LEU A 42 -12.62 4.14 13.02
CA LEU A 42 -11.86 2.90 13.16
C LEU A 42 -12.62 1.87 14.00
N GLU A 43 -13.23 2.28 15.13
CA GLU A 43 -14.00 1.40 16.00
C GLU A 43 -15.22 0.83 15.26
N ASP A 44 -15.97 1.67 14.56
CA ASP A 44 -17.15 1.27 13.80
C ASP A 44 -16.79 0.29 12.67
N GLN A 45 -15.69 0.58 11.94
CA GLN A 45 -15.26 -0.28 10.84
C GLN A 45 -14.72 -1.62 11.33
N LEU A 46 -13.97 -1.65 12.43
CA LEU A 46 -13.51 -2.91 13.03
C LEU A 46 -14.68 -3.77 13.49
N ASN A 47 -15.68 -3.18 14.16
CA ASN A 47 -16.89 -3.88 14.59
C ASN A 47 -17.71 -4.39 13.40
N TYR A 48 -17.80 -3.62 12.31
CA TYR A 48 -18.48 -4.03 11.09
C TYR A 48 -17.82 -5.25 10.45
N ILE A 49 -16.49 -5.22 10.30
CA ILE A 49 -15.72 -6.31 9.69
C ILE A 49 -15.76 -7.55 10.58
N GLU A 50 -15.54 -7.39 11.90
CA GLU A 50 -15.54 -8.50 12.88
C GLU A 50 -16.82 -9.33 12.81
N LYS A 51 -18.00 -8.67 12.65
CA LYS A 51 -19.29 -9.35 12.52
C LYS A 51 -19.40 -10.24 11.29
N GLN A 52 -18.62 -10.00 10.25
CA GLN A 52 -18.64 -10.77 8.99
C GLN A 52 -17.65 -11.95 9.02
N LEU A 53 -16.72 -11.96 9.98
CA LEU A 53 -15.73 -13.02 10.09
C LEU A 53 -16.34 -14.33 10.65
N PRO A 54 -15.73 -15.49 10.36
CA PRO A 54 -16.09 -16.76 11.01
C PRO A 54 -16.07 -16.61 12.53
N LYS A 55 -16.95 -17.32 13.26
CA LYS A 55 -17.07 -17.19 14.72
C LYS A 55 -16.28 -18.21 15.52
N GLU A 56 -15.70 -19.21 14.87
CA GLU A 56 -15.02 -20.32 15.55
C GLU A 56 -13.55 -20.41 15.20
N ARG A 57 -12.72 -20.70 16.21
CA ARG A 57 -11.28 -20.99 16.08
C ARG A 57 -10.52 -19.93 15.28
N ILE A 58 -10.67 -18.67 15.68
CA ILE A 58 -10.00 -17.54 15.04
C ILE A 58 -8.73 -17.16 15.81
N SER A 59 -7.67 -16.88 15.07
CA SER A 59 -6.47 -16.18 15.54
C SER A 59 -6.27 -14.91 14.72
N HIS A 60 -6.12 -13.76 15.37
CA HIS A 60 -5.92 -12.47 14.72
C HIS A 60 -4.45 -12.06 14.76
N GLY A 61 -3.86 -11.82 13.59
CA GLY A 61 -2.57 -11.15 13.45
C GLY A 61 -2.78 -9.73 12.93
N LEU A 62 -2.05 -8.74 13.47
CA LEU A 62 -2.21 -7.34 13.10
C LEU A 62 -0.89 -6.67 12.80
N THR A 63 -0.91 -5.81 11.79
CA THR A 63 0.06 -4.73 11.57
C THR A 63 -0.69 -3.42 11.42
N MET A 64 0.02 -2.28 11.49
CA MET A 64 -0.62 -0.97 11.40
C MET A 64 0.26 0.07 10.74
N THR A 65 -0.41 1.11 10.20
CA THR A 65 0.15 2.39 9.76
C THR A 65 -0.79 3.55 10.17
N ALA A 66 -1.84 3.25 10.91
CA ALA A 66 -2.85 4.20 11.37
C ALA A 66 -2.31 5.18 12.41
N GLU A 67 -1.25 4.83 13.12
CA GLU A 67 -0.64 5.63 14.18
C GLU A 67 0.00 6.94 13.67
N LEU A 68 0.14 7.08 12.35
CA LEU A 68 0.68 8.28 11.70
C LEU A 68 -0.36 9.40 11.51
N VAL A 69 -1.63 9.12 11.76
CA VAL A 69 -2.71 10.09 11.52
C VAL A 69 -2.66 11.22 12.56
N ASP A 70 -2.88 12.46 12.12
CA ASP A 70 -2.73 13.69 12.93
C ASP A 70 -3.68 13.81 14.14
N ILE A 71 -4.68 12.93 14.24
CA ILE A 71 -5.58 12.88 15.42
C ILE A 71 -4.87 12.36 16.68
N PHE A 72 -3.68 11.78 16.54
CA PHE A 72 -2.88 11.30 17.67
C PHE A 72 -1.80 12.31 18.04
N ASN A 73 -1.57 12.44 19.36
CA ASN A 73 -0.54 13.36 19.89
C ASN A 73 0.89 12.93 19.53
N SER A 74 1.09 11.64 19.29
CA SER A 74 2.37 11.06 18.90
C SER A 74 2.15 9.66 18.31
N ARG A 75 3.16 9.11 17.58
CA ARG A 75 3.15 7.71 17.13
C ARG A 75 2.94 6.73 18.30
N LYS A 76 3.56 6.98 19.44
CA LYS A 76 3.39 6.16 20.66
C LYS A 76 1.94 6.14 21.11
N ASP A 77 1.29 7.31 21.17
CA ASP A 77 -0.13 7.45 21.52
C ASP A 77 -1.01 6.71 20.52
N GLY A 78 -0.75 6.87 19.21
CA GLY A 78 -1.48 6.17 18.14
C GLY A 78 -1.36 4.65 18.25
N VAL A 79 -0.12 4.12 18.39
CA VAL A 79 0.12 2.68 18.55
C VAL A 79 -0.65 2.14 19.76
N ALA A 80 -0.59 2.82 20.91
CA ALA A 80 -1.27 2.39 22.11
C ALA A 80 -2.79 2.33 21.91
N LYS A 81 -3.40 3.40 21.41
CA LYS A 81 -4.85 3.48 21.18
C LYS A 81 -5.35 2.44 20.18
N VAL A 82 -4.62 2.23 19.07
CA VAL A 82 -4.98 1.20 18.08
C VAL A 82 -4.87 -0.20 18.68
N ILE A 83 -3.83 -0.52 19.43
CA ILE A 83 -3.67 -1.81 20.09
C ILE A 83 -4.80 -2.07 21.09
N ASP A 84 -5.11 -1.10 21.95
CA ASP A 84 -6.15 -1.23 22.95
C ASP A 84 -7.53 -1.43 22.32
N LEU A 85 -7.84 -0.69 21.27
CA LEU A 85 -9.08 -0.84 20.52
C LEU A 85 -9.17 -2.23 19.87
N CYS A 86 -8.11 -2.67 19.19
CA CYS A 86 -8.08 -4.00 18.56
C CYS A 86 -8.22 -5.12 19.60
N LYS A 87 -7.55 -5.02 20.75
CA LYS A 87 -7.71 -6.00 21.86
C LYS A 87 -9.14 -6.04 22.41
N LYS A 88 -9.76 -4.86 22.53
CA LYS A 88 -11.15 -4.73 23.01
C LYS A 88 -12.14 -5.44 22.07
N ILE A 89 -11.98 -5.27 20.75
CA ILE A 89 -12.93 -5.78 19.75
C ILE A 89 -12.62 -7.23 19.37
N LEU A 90 -11.35 -7.56 19.10
CA LEU A 90 -10.94 -8.86 18.56
C LEU A 90 -10.60 -9.90 19.65
N GLY A 91 -10.49 -9.46 20.90
CA GLY A 91 -10.33 -10.35 22.07
C GLY A 91 -8.90 -10.83 22.31
N LYS A 92 -8.78 -11.87 23.15
CA LYS A 92 -7.50 -12.34 23.71
C LYS A 92 -6.58 -13.05 22.70
N ASN A 93 -7.13 -13.54 21.61
CA ASN A 93 -6.37 -14.29 20.59
C ASN A 93 -5.85 -13.36 19.48
N THR A 94 -5.34 -12.21 19.90
CA THR A 94 -4.85 -11.13 19.03
C THR A 94 -3.34 -10.96 19.21
N PHE A 95 -2.61 -10.99 18.10
CA PHE A 95 -1.16 -10.90 18.02
C PHE A 95 -0.79 -9.69 17.14
N PHE A 96 0.26 -8.97 17.52
CA PHE A 96 0.72 -7.78 16.80
C PHE A 96 2.09 -8.04 16.18
N TYR A 97 2.26 -7.58 14.96
CA TYR A 97 3.51 -7.70 14.25
C TYR A 97 4.52 -6.65 14.72
N SER A 98 5.76 -7.08 14.87
CA SER A 98 6.89 -6.24 15.21
C SER A 98 8.06 -6.61 14.29
N THR A 99 8.80 -5.62 13.82
CA THR A 99 9.97 -5.82 12.95
C THR A 99 11.07 -6.68 13.62
N ASN A 100 11.17 -6.66 14.94
CA ASN A 100 12.20 -7.39 15.70
C ASN A 100 11.81 -8.83 16.05
N TYR A 101 10.52 -9.08 16.32
CA TYR A 101 10.08 -10.35 16.90
C TYR A 101 9.05 -11.09 16.07
N GLY A 102 8.61 -10.50 14.94
CA GLY A 102 7.48 -11.05 14.18
C GLY A 102 6.16 -10.87 14.93
N LEU A 103 5.25 -11.82 14.81
CA LEU A 103 3.94 -11.79 15.50
C LEU A 103 4.07 -12.25 16.94
N GLY A 104 3.53 -11.47 17.88
CA GLY A 104 3.55 -11.78 19.29
C GLY A 104 2.52 -11.01 20.10
N LYS A 105 2.32 -11.43 21.37
CA LYS A 105 1.56 -10.66 22.34
C LYS A 105 2.41 -9.51 22.87
N ILE A 106 1.87 -8.30 22.84
CA ILE A 106 2.60 -7.12 23.30
C ILE A 106 2.32 -6.91 24.80
N ASN A 107 3.37 -7.07 25.59
CA ASN A 107 3.31 -6.87 27.04
C ASN A 107 3.80 -5.48 27.47
N ASN A 108 4.59 -4.79 26.62
CA ASN A 108 5.13 -3.47 26.92
C ASN A 108 5.18 -2.62 25.65
N ILE A 109 4.14 -1.79 25.45
CA ILE A 109 4.03 -0.89 24.29
C ILE A 109 5.12 0.18 24.33
N GLU A 110 5.46 0.68 25.51
CA GLU A 110 6.43 1.77 25.65
C GLU A 110 7.80 1.47 25.09
N LYS A 111 8.26 0.23 25.24
CA LYS A 111 9.57 -0.23 24.73
C LYS A 111 9.53 -0.71 23.28
N ASN A 112 8.35 -1.01 22.74
CA ASN A 112 8.21 -1.71 21.47
C ASN A 112 7.47 -0.92 20.37
N TYR A 113 6.90 0.24 20.68
CA TYR A 113 6.06 0.97 19.74
C TYR A 113 6.76 1.29 18.41
N THR A 114 8.05 1.59 18.43
CA THR A 114 8.84 1.90 17.22
C THR A 114 8.98 0.72 16.28
N ASN A 115 8.94 -0.51 16.80
CA ASN A 115 9.05 -1.73 16.00
C ASN A 115 7.67 -2.24 15.51
N ILE A 116 6.59 -1.68 16.05
CA ILE A 116 5.20 -2.03 15.69
C ILE A 116 4.66 -1.01 14.69
N ALA A 117 5.01 0.26 14.90
CA ALA A 117 4.59 1.36 14.06
C ALA A 117 5.06 1.16 12.61
N SER A 118 4.14 1.35 11.66
CA SER A 118 4.42 1.28 10.22
C SER A 118 5.18 0.02 9.79
N ALA A 119 4.81 -1.17 10.31
CA ALA A 119 5.54 -2.42 10.08
C ALA A 119 4.91 -3.33 9.00
N ASN A 120 3.89 -2.88 8.28
CA ASN A 120 3.16 -3.66 7.27
C ASN A 120 4.04 -4.10 6.10
N TRP A 121 4.88 -3.22 5.57
CA TRP A 121 5.85 -3.49 4.51
C TRP A 121 6.85 -4.58 4.90
N HIS A 122 7.32 -4.55 6.18
CA HIS A 122 8.26 -5.53 6.68
C HIS A 122 7.63 -6.91 6.84
N ALA A 123 6.36 -6.98 7.28
CA ALA A 123 5.60 -8.23 7.36
C ALA A 123 5.43 -8.85 5.98
N SER A 124 5.07 -8.06 4.96
CA SER A 124 4.93 -8.52 3.59
C SER A 124 6.24 -9.09 3.04
N ALA A 125 7.34 -8.34 3.17
CA ALA A 125 8.65 -8.79 2.70
C ALA A 125 9.17 -10.01 3.47
N SER A 126 8.92 -10.07 4.79
CA SER A 126 9.29 -11.23 5.61
C SER A 126 8.55 -12.50 5.21
N TYR A 127 7.27 -12.39 4.86
CA TYR A 127 6.52 -13.54 4.34
C TYR A 127 7.02 -13.95 2.96
N VAL A 128 7.17 -13.02 2.03
CA VAL A 128 7.69 -13.31 0.67
C VAL A 128 9.06 -13.97 0.73
N ALA A 129 9.94 -13.51 1.61
CA ALA A 129 11.27 -14.09 1.80
C ALA A 129 11.24 -15.55 2.29
N THR A 130 10.13 -16.04 2.86
CA THR A 130 9.99 -17.49 3.17
C THR A 130 9.70 -18.34 1.95
N LEU A 131 9.32 -17.74 0.82
CA LEU A 131 8.88 -18.41 -0.40
C LEU A 131 9.89 -18.27 -1.54
N ILE A 132 10.60 -17.16 -1.58
CA ILE A 132 11.57 -16.80 -2.63
C ILE A 132 12.87 -16.35 -1.96
N GLU A 133 13.99 -16.89 -2.46
CA GLU A 133 15.31 -16.69 -1.85
C GLU A 133 15.79 -15.23 -1.89
N SER A 134 15.57 -14.52 -3.00
CA SER A 134 16.15 -13.19 -3.22
C SER A 134 15.30 -12.36 -4.19
N GLY A 135 15.18 -11.07 -3.92
CA GLY A 135 14.47 -10.13 -4.81
C GLY A 135 14.05 -8.84 -4.12
N LEU A 136 13.16 -8.11 -4.78
CA LEU A 136 12.47 -6.94 -4.25
C LEU A 136 10.98 -7.21 -4.14
N LEU A 137 10.39 -6.93 -2.99
CA LEU A 137 8.95 -6.68 -2.91
C LEU A 137 8.72 -5.20 -3.24
N ILE A 138 7.90 -4.93 -4.25
CA ILE A 138 7.44 -3.58 -4.59
C ILE A 138 5.93 -3.54 -4.36
N ASP A 139 5.51 -2.82 -3.34
CA ASP A 139 4.09 -2.58 -3.01
C ASP A 139 3.77 -1.12 -3.31
N ILE A 140 3.02 -0.88 -4.40
CA ILE A 140 2.53 0.45 -4.74
C ILE A 140 1.10 0.59 -4.23
N GLY A 141 0.97 1.31 -3.13
CA GLY A 141 -0.31 1.59 -2.49
C GLY A 141 -1.02 2.83 -3.06
N SER A 142 -2.04 3.29 -2.34
CA SER A 142 -2.74 4.54 -2.66
C SER A 142 -1.88 5.79 -2.45
N THR A 143 -0.96 5.76 -1.47
CA THR A 143 -0.20 6.92 -1.01
C THR A 143 1.31 6.78 -1.21
N THR A 144 1.85 5.58 -1.02
CA THR A 144 3.29 5.30 -0.96
C THR A 144 3.66 4.11 -1.84
N THR A 145 4.95 4.03 -2.15
CA THR A 145 5.61 2.89 -2.78
C THR A 145 6.66 2.35 -1.83
N ASP A 146 6.50 1.11 -1.42
CA ASP A 146 7.45 0.36 -0.62
C ASP A 146 8.34 -0.49 -1.54
N ILE A 147 9.66 -0.37 -1.40
CA ILE A 147 10.68 -1.09 -2.22
C ILE A 147 11.58 -1.84 -1.26
N ILE A 148 11.24 -3.09 -0.96
CA ILE A 148 11.85 -3.83 0.14
C ILE A 148 12.74 -4.96 -0.37
N PRO A 149 14.05 -4.88 -0.14
CA PRO A 149 14.98 -5.96 -0.50
C PRO A 149 14.81 -7.14 0.45
N PHE A 150 14.92 -8.34 -0.13
CA PHE A 150 15.03 -9.58 0.63
C PHE A 150 16.07 -10.51 -0.03
N ALA A 151 16.83 -11.18 0.80
CA ALA A 151 17.86 -12.15 0.39
C ALA A 151 18.08 -13.19 1.48
N ASN A 152 18.55 -14.38 1.10
CA ASN A 152 18.83 -15.48 2.04
C ASN A 152 17.61 -15.80 2.92
N ASN A 153 16.44 -15.82 2.34
CA ASN A 153 15.15 -16.09 3.00
C ASN A 153 14.80 -15.10 4.14
N LYS A 154 15.30 -13.86 4.07
CA LYS A 154 15.03 -12.80 5.06
C LYS A 154 14.82 -11.46 4.38
N SER A 155 13.94 -10.65 4.94
CA SER A 155 13.89 -9.22 4.64
C SER A 155 15.17 -8.56 5.10
N CYS A 156 15.78 -7.71 4.27
CA CYS A 156 17.06 -7.06 4.53
C CYS A 156 17.05 -5.55 4.21
N PRO A 157 16.08 -4.78 4.75
CA PRO A 157 16.04 -3.34 4.56
C PRO A 157 17.19 -2.65 5.34
N ASP A 158 17.65 -1.49 4.82
CA ASP A 158 18.58 -0.62 5.56
C ASP A 158 17.85 0.23 6.59
N GLY A 159 16.59 0.61 6.30
CA GLY A 159 15.77 1.43 7.18
C GLY A 159 14.68 0.63 7.88
N LEU A 160 14.46 0.90 9.17
CA LEU A 160 13.38 0.28 9.95
C LEU A 160 12.24 1.25 10.31
N ASN A 161 12.31 2.49 9.86
CA ASN A 161 11.27 3.51 10.02
C ASN A 161 11.23 4.41 8.79
N ASP A 162 10.18 5.22 8.65
CA ASP A 162 9.97 6.03 7.46
C ASP A 162 11.13 6.97 7.17
N PHE A 163 11.71 7.61 8.19
CA PHE A 163 12.85 8.51 8.01
C PHE A 163 14.05 7.80 7.37
N SER A 164 14.48 6.67 7.94
CA SER A 164 15.62 5.91 7.40
C SER A 164 15.31 5.28 6.04
N ARG A 165 14.07 4.83 5.81
CA ARG A 165 13.62 4.26 4.54
C ARG A 165 13.51 5.30 3.41
N LEU A 166 13.08 6.52 3.73
CA LEU A 166 13.13 7.66 2.79
C LEU A 166 14.58 7.97 2.39
N CYS A 167 15.53 7.92 3.34
CA CYS A 167 16.95 8.10 3.06
C CYS A 167 17.54 6.98 2.18
N SER A 168 17.14 5.72 2.43
CA SER A 168 17.64 4.55 1.69
C SER A 168 16.91 4.30 0.37
N ASN A 169 15.89 5.09 0.03
CA ASN A 169 14.98 4.92 -1.12
C ASN A 169 14.13 3.62 -1.05
N GLU A 170 13.98 3.02 0.10
CA GLU A 170 13.10 1.88 0.34
C GLU A 170 11.64 2.29 0.53
N LEU A 171 11.41 3.58 0.75
CA LEU A 171 10.10 4.23 0.76
C LEU A 171 10.14 5.43 -0.19
N VAL A 172 9.23 5.45 -1.16
CA VAL A 172 8.97 6.61 -2.02
C VAL A 172 7.57 7.11 -1.72
N TYR A 173 7.44 8.41 -1.41
CA TYR A 173 6.15 8.95 -1.00
C TYR A 173 5.29 9.31 -2.22
N THR A 174 5.04 8.30 -3.05
CA THR A 174 4.16 8.37 -4.21
C THR A 174 3.37 7.06 -4.35
N GLY A 175 2.08 7.18 -4.60
CA GLY A 175 1.15 6.07 -4.86
C GLY A 175 0.22 6.40 -6.02
N VAL A 176 -0.76 5.56 -6.29
CA VAL A 176 -1.60 5.66 -7.50
C VAL A 176 -2.93 6.39 -7.28
N ILE A 177 -3.21 6.88 -6.06
CA ILE A 177 -4.48 7.55 -5.75
C ILE A 177 -4.26 8.94 -5.16
N ARG A 178 -3.50 9.04 -4.06
CA ARG A 178 -3.45 10.23 -3.22
C ARG A 178 -2.30 11.19 -3.49
N THR A 179 -1.39 10.87 -4.37
CA THR A 179 -0.24 11.72 -4.65
C THR A 179 -0.68 12.97 -5.42
N PRO A 180 -0.52 14.18 -4.87
CA PRO A 180 -0.78 15.41 -5.61
C PRO A 180 0.15 15.54 -6.81
N LEU A 181 -0.36 15.90 -7.99
CA LEU A 181 0.46 15.97 -9.20
C LEU A 181 1.57 17.02 -9.10
N MET A 182 1.33 18.10 -8.34
CA MET A 182 2.34 19.14 -8.08
C MET A 182 3.57 18.63 -7.30
N SER A 183 3.49 17.45 -6.66
CA SER A 183 4.62 16.84 -5.96
C SER A 183 5.50 15.96 -6.87
N LEU A 184 5.02 15.63 -8.07
CA LEU A 184 5.77 14.81 -9.02
C LEU A 184 6.76 15.63 -9.84
N THR A 185 6.35 16.83 -10.24
CA THR A 185 7.17 17.74 -11.05
C THR A 185 6.69 19.18 -10.90
N THR A 186 7.52 20.14 -11.25
CA THR A 186 7.17 21.56 -11.33
C THR A 186 6.94 22.06 -12.76
N ARG A 187 7.23 21.22 -13.76
CA ARG A 187 7.09 21.56 -15.18
C ARG A 187 6.57 20.37 -15.98
N VAL A 188 5.84 20.65 -17.05
CA VAL A 188 5.30 19.65 -17.96
C VAL A 188 5.52 20.07 -19.42
N LYS A 189 5.53 19.10 -20.32
CA LYS A 189 5.40 19.34 -21.75
C LYS A 189 3.93 19.30 -22.15
N PHE A 190 3.43 20.38 -22.72
CA PHE A 190 2.06 20.49 -23.21
C PHE A 190 2.05 21.20 -24.58
N ASN A 191 1.43 20.56 -25.58
CA ASN A 191 1.37 21.05 -26.97
C ASN A 191 2.74 21.49 -27.51
N GLY A 192 3.78 20.68 -27.24
CA GLY A 192 5.15 20.95 -27.71
C GLY A 192 5.95 21.97 -26.90
N ASN A 193 5.33 22.65 -25.97
CA ASN A 193 6.00 23.66 -25.14
C ASN A 193 6.21 23.15 -23.71
N GLU A 194 7.32 23.56 -23.12
CA GLU A 194 7.57 23.33 -21.69
C GLU A 194 6.98 24.47 -20.88
N GLN A 195 6.15 24.15 -19.88
CA GLN A 195 5.52 25.14 -19.00
C GLN A 195 5.52 24.72 -17.54
N GLY A 196 5.34 25.69 -16.64
CA GLY A 196 5.13 25.44 -15.22
C GLY A 196 3.77 24.84 -14.94
N ILE A 197 3.65 24.12 -13.82
CA ILE A 197 2.36 23.68 -13.30
C ILE A 197 1.93 24.54 -12.11
N VAL A 198 0.63 24.58 -11.86
CA VAL A 198 0.07 25.27 -10.69
C VAL A 198 0.41 24.50 -9.43
N SER A 199 0.99 25.19 -8.44
CA SER A 199 1.39 24.59 -7.16
C SER A 199 0.22 24.55 -6.17
N GLU A 200 -0.89 23.92 -6.61
CA GLU A 200 -2.11 23.70 -5.84
C GLU A 200 -2.58 22.26 -6.03
N ASN A 201 -3.23 21.70 -5.02
CA ASN A 201 -3.73 20.33 -5.06
C ASN A 201 -5.05 20.23 -5.85
N PHE A 202 -5.01 20.54 -7.15
CA PHE A 202 -6.18 20.43 -8.03
C PHE A 202 -6.42 19.01 -8.51
N ALA A 203 -5.35 18.25 -8.76
CA ALA A 203 -5.41 16.88 -9.23
C ALA A 203 -4.39 15.98 -8.54
N ASN A 204 -4.68 14.70 -8.47
CA ASN A 204 -3.81 13.69 -7.92
C ASN A 204 -3.64 12.50 -8.89
N THR A 205 -2.82 11.52 -8.52
CA THR A 205 -2.52 10.37 -9.36
C THR A 205 -3.75 9.54 -9.72
N ALA A 206 -4.81 9.52 -8.90
CA ALA A 206 -6.07 8.87 -9.28
C ALA A 206 -6.66 9.46 -10.55
N ASP A 207 -6.53 10.78 -10.76
CA ASP A 207 -7.07 11.44 -11.95
C ASP A 207 -6.35 10.99 -13.23
N ILE A 208 -5.01 10.95 -13.21
CA ILE A 208 -4.26 10.48 -14.39
C ILE A 208 -4.51 9.00 -14.67
N TYR A 209 -4.58 8.16 -13.64
CA TYR A 209 -4.80 6.73 -13.85
C TYR A 209 -6.24 6.39 -14.25
N ARG A 210 -7.21 7.22 -13.89
CA ARG A 210 -8.58 7.11 -14.40
C ARG A 210 -8.66 7.54 -15.86
N ILE A 211 -8.00 8.63 -16.26
CA ILE A 211 -7.90 9.06 -17.66
C ILE A 211 -7.22 8.00 -18.52
N LEU A 212 -6.18 7.34 -18.00
CA LEU A 212 -5.43 6.30 -18.71
C LEU A 212 -6.08 4.91 -18.64
N GLY A 213 -7.17 4.74 -17.87
CA GLY A 213 -7.89 3.47 -17.75
C GLY A 213 -7.18 2.40 -16.91
N TYR A 214 -6.22 2.77 -16.05
CA TYR A 214 -5.49 1.83 -15.19
C TYR A 214 -6.12 1.64 -13.81
N LEU A 215 -6.89 2.62 -13.31
CA LEU A 215 -7.50 2.58 -11.99
C LEU A 215 -8.97 2.19 -12.09
N ASN A 216 -9.36 1.12 -11.39
CA ASN A 216 -10.78 0.75 -11.28
C ASN A 216 -11.48 1.64 -10.24
N ASP A 217 -12.74 1.98 -10.48
CA ASP A 217 -13.53 2.80 -9.55
C ASP A 217 -13.66 2.15 -8.17
N SER A 218 -13.73 0.81 -8.11
CA SER A 218 -13.80 0.04 -6.86
C SER A 218 -12.53 0.15 -5.98
N ASP A 219 -11.40 0.53 -6.55
CA ASP A 219 -10.12 0.63 -5.85
C ASP A 219 -9.84 2.05 -5.35
N ASP A 220 -10.51 3.05 -5.92
CA ASP A 220 -10.45 4.44 -5.47
C ASP A 220 -11.54 4.72 -4.42
N LEU A 221 -11.23 4.40 -3.18
CA LEU A 221 -12.13 4.62 -2.03
C LEU A 221 -11.99 6.03 -1.41
N MET A 222 -11.21 6.93 -2.02
CA MET A 222 -10.91 8.26 -1.48
C MET A 222 -11.75 9.34 -2.18
N ASP A 223 -11.99 10.46 -1.49
CA ASP A 223 -12.59 11.64 -2.11
C ASP A 223 -11.64 12.23 -3.17
N ALA A 224 -12.20 12.79 -4.26
CA ALA A 224 -11.43 13.56 -5.23
C ALA A 224 -10.86 14.84 -4.59
N ALA A 225 -9.78 15.41 -5.16
CA ALA A 225 -9.11 16.59 -4.62
C ALA A 225 -10.05 17.80 -4.43
N ASP A 226 -11.05 17.96 -5.30
CA ASP A 226 -12.04 19.04 -5.24
C ASP A 226 -13.39 18.61 -4.60
N GLY A 227 -13.47 17.39 -4.08
CA GLY A 227 -14.69 16.83 -3.48
C GLY A 227 -15.83 16.56 -4.47
N LYS A 228 -15.56 16.65 -5.79
CA LYS A 228 -16.55 16.43 -6.85
C LYS A 228 -16.54 14.98 -7.37
N GLY A 229 -17.15 14.76 -8.53
CA GLY A 229 -17.25 13.46 -9.17
C GLY A 229 -15.90 12.85 -9.57
N LYS A 230 -15.93 11.56 -9.86
CA LYS A 230 -14.76 10.75 -10.25
C LYS A 230 -14.87 10.22 -11.68
N SER A 231 -15.68 10.84 -12.53
CA SER A 231 -15.69 10.48 -13.95
C SER A 231 -14.38 10.88 -14.64
N VAL A 232 -14.14 10.30 -15.82
CA VAL A 232 -13.00 10.68 -16.67
C VAL A 232 -13.05 12.18 -16.99
N ILE A 233 -14.26 12.73 -17.22
CA ILE A 233 -14.44 14.16 -17.50
C ILE A 233 -14.07 15.00 -16.29
N ASP A 234 -14.51 14.64 -15.08
CA ASP A 234 -14.15 15.33 -13.85
C ASP A 234 -12.62 15.33 -13.65
N SER A 235 -11.97 14.20 -13.92
CA SER A 235 -10.51 14.06 -13.83
C SER A 235 -9.79 14.92 -14.86
N LYS A 236 -10.29 15.02 -16.09
CA LYS A 236 -9.74 15.93 -17.13
C LYS A 236 -9.90 17.39 -16.72
N CYS A 237 -11.04 17.78 -16.10
CA CYS A 237 -11.23 19.15 -15.58
C CYS A 237 -10.17 19.50 -14.52
N ARG A 238 -9.89 18.59 -13.57
CA ARG A 238 -8.86 18.77 -12.57
C ARG A 238 -7.46 18.84 -13.17
N LEU A 239 -7.18 17.95 -14.13
CA LEU A 239 -5.89 17.91 -14.80
C LEU A 239 -5.61 19.18 -15.62
N ALA A 240 -6.60 19.73 -16.32
CA ALA A 240 -6.47 20.99 -17.05
C ALA A 240 -6.09 22.15 -16.12
N ARG A 241 -6.67 22.21 -14.91
CA ARG A 241 -6.33 23.24 -13.89
C ARG A 241 -4.87 23.17 -13.43
N MET A 242 -4.22 21.98 -13.49
CA MET A 242 -2.80 21.89 -13.18
C MET A 242 -1.91 22.74 -14.10
N ILE A 243 -2.39 23.08 -15.29
CA ILE A 243 -1.69 23.91 -16.27
C ILE A 243 -2.36 25.27 -16.48
N GLY A 244 -3.28 25.66 -15.56
CA GLY A 244 -3.93 26.96 -15.56
C GLY A 244 -5.03 27.12 -16.63
N LEU A 245 -5.61 26.02 -17.14
CA LEU A 245 -6.68 26.02 -18.13
C LEU A 245 -7.97 25.45 -17.56
N ASP A 246 -9.10 25.83 -18.12
CA ASP A 246 -10.33 25.09 -18.04
C ASP A 246 -10.40 24.02 -19.13
N LEU A 247 -11.20 22.96 -18.93
CA LEU A 247 -11.28 21.87 -19.91
C LEU A 247 -11.75 22.33 -21.30
N CYS A 248 -12.62 23.37 -21.35
CA CYS A 248 -13.08 23.97 -22.61
C CYS A 248 -11.97 24.69 -23.40
N ASP A 249 -10.88 25.09 -22.72
CA ASP A 249 -9.73 25.75 -23.35
C ASP A 249 -8.72 24.75 -23.90
N VAL A 250 -8.87 23.47 -23.56
CA VAL A 250 -8.04 22.39 -24.09
C VAL A 250 -8.58 21.98 -25.46
N ASN A 251 -7.80 22.22 -26.50
CA ASN A 251 -8.23 22.12 -27.91
C ASN A 251 -8.73 20.74 -28.33
N ASP A 252 -8.25 19.67 -27.71
CA ASP A 252 -8.68 18.31 -28.01
C ASP A 252 -8.54 17.37 -26.81
N ASP A 253 -9.24 16.26 -26.87
CA ASP A 253 -9.28 15.22 -25.85
C ASP A 253 -7.94 14.48 -25.70
N ARG A 254 -7.13 14.48 -26.76
CA ARG A 254 -5.80 13.86 -26.81
C ARG A 254 -4.80 14.61 -25.93
N SER A 255 -4.89 15.94 -25.90
CA SER A 255 -4.01 16.79 -25.08
C SER A 255 -4.08 16.45 -23.58
N CYS A 256 -5.27 16.19 -23.03
CA CYS A 256 -5.44 15.72 -21.64
C CYS A 256 -4.82 14.32 -21.44
N THR A 257 -5.00 13.42 -22.40
CA THR A 257 -4.43 12.07 -22.31
C THR A 257 -2.90 12.11 -22.37
N ASP A 258 -2.32 12.95 -23.23
CA ASP A 258 -0.87 13.11 -23.33
C ASP A 258 -0.28 13.79 -22.08
N LEU A 259 -0.99 14.75 -21.47
CA LEU A 259 -0.61 15.32 -20.18
C LEU A 259 -0.65 14.27 -19.06
N ALA A 260 -1.68 13.41 -19.02
CA ALA A 260 -1.76 12.31 -18.07
C ALA A 260 -0.60 11.31 -18.23
N LYS A 261 -0.24 10.97 -19.48
CA LYS A 261 0.93 10.13 -19.78
C LYS A 261 2.23 10.77 -19.32
N TYR A 262 2.38 12.08 -19.45
CA TYR A 262 3.57 12.78 -18.98
C TYR A 262 3.77 12.59 -17.47
N PHE A 263 2.73 12.83 -16.66
CA PHE A 263 2.80 12.59 -15.21
C PHE A 263 3.04 11.12 -14.87
N HIS A 264 2.44 10.19 -15.61
CA HIS A 264 2.68 8.76 -15.47
C HIS A 264 4.15 8.40 -15.68
N GLU A 265 4.80 8.88 -16.75
CA GLU A 265 6.21 8.62 -16.99
C GLU A 265 7.11 9.25 -15.91
N VAL A 266 6.81 10.46 -15.46
CA VAL A 266 7.55 11.10 -14.36
C VAL A 266 7.48 10.25 -13.08
N GLN A 267 6.29 9.74 -12.72
CA GLN A 267 6.14 8.88 -11.55
C GLN A 267 6.91 7.57 -11.71
N ILE A 268 6.83 6.93 -12.88
CA ILE A 268 7.58 5.70 -13.17
C ILE A 268 9.08 5.94 -13.03
N GLU A 269 9.62 7.02 -13.60
CA GLU A 269 11.04 7.33 -13.49
C GLU A 269 11.48 7.57 -12.06
N MET A 270 10.65 8.26 -11.27
CA MET A 270 10.91 8.47 -9.84
C MET A 270 11.05 7.13 -9.11
N ILE A 271 10.13 6.18 -9.35
CA ILE A 271 10.16 4.87 -8.70
C ILE A 271 11.33 4.03 -9.24
N ILE A 272 11.58 4.02 -10.55
CA ILE A 272 12.72 3.30 -11.15
C ILE A 272 14.05 3.76 -10.54
N ASN A 273 14.22 5.07 -10.35
CA ASN A 273 15.45 5.61 -9.75
C ASN A 273 15.65 5.10 -8.31
N ALA A 274 14.58 4.97 -7.53
CA ALA A 274 14.62 4.36 -6.21
C ALA A 274 14.92 2.86 -6.29
N VAL A 275 14.21 2.12 -7.15
CA VAL A 275 14.42 0.68 -7.37
C VAL A 275 15.86 0.37 -7.74
N LYS A 276 16.46 1.12 -8.69
CA LYS A 276 17.86 0.94 -9.08
C LYS A 276 18.83 1.07 -7.90
N LYS A 277 18.59 2.04 -7.00
CA LYS A 277 19.46 2.23 -5.81
C LYS A 277 19.32 1.06 -4.84
N VAL A 278 18.10 0.57 -4.61
CA VAL A 278 17.86 -0.57 -3.72
C VAL A 278 18.42 -1.87 -4.33
N LEU A 279 18.34 -2.04 -5.65
CA LEU A 279 18.88 -3.21 -6.35
C LEU A 279 20.40 -3.36 -6.20
N LEU A 280 21.14 -2.27 -5.99
CA LEU A 280 22.60 -2.34 -5.76
C LEU A 280 22.98 -3.16 -4.52
N LYS A 281 22.05 -3.35 -3.60
CA LYS A 281 22.23 -4.13 -2.36
C LYS A 281 22.04 -5.64 -2.54
N LEU A 282 21.48 -6.05 -3.65
CA LEU A 282 21.12 -7.44 -3.91
C LEU A 282 22.10 -8.10 -4.89
N PRO A 283 22.33 -9.42 -4.77
CA PRO A 283 23.09 -10.18 -5.76
C PRO A 283 22.49 -10.00 -7.15
N GLU A 284 23.30 -10.01 -8.21
CA GLU A 284 22.79 -9.86 -9.58
C GLU A 284 22.01 -11.08 -10.08
N LYS A 285 22.32 -12.25 -9.59
CA LYS A 285 21.70 -13.51 -9.99
C LYS A 285 20.42 -13.77 -9.22
N ASN A 286 19.43 -14.36 -9.88
CA ASN A 286 18.14 -14.80 -9.31
C ASN A 286 17.34 -13.66 -8.63
N ARG A 287 17.35 -12.47 -9.25
CA ARG A 287 16.53 -11.34 -8.80
C ARG A 287 15.12 -11.46 -9.36
N TYR A 288 14.13 -11.30 -8.49
CA TYR A 288 12.73 -11.20 -8.86
C TYR A 288 12.14 -9.92 -8.29
N ILE A 289 11.20 -9.32 -9.01
CA ILE A 289 10.32 -8.29 -8.47
C ILE A 289 9.01 -8.97 -8.09
N ILE A 290 8.64 -8.88 -6.83
CA ILE A 290 7.33 -9.32 -6.34
C ILE A 290 6.41 -8.12 -6.33
N CYS A 291 5.33 -8.22 -7.10
CA CYS A 291 4.41 -7.14 -7.38
C CYS A 291 3.22 -7.19 -6.42
N ALA A 292 2.97 -6.10 -5.68
CA ALA A 292 1.85 -5.96 -4.75
C ALA A 292 1.21 -4.56 -4.82
N GLY A 293 0.07 -4.41 -4.15
CA GLY A 293 -0.65 -3.15 -4.03
C GLY A 293 -1.62 -2.86 -5.16
N VAL A 294 -2.39 -1.78 -4.99
CA VAL A 294 -3.35 -1.29 -5.99
C VAL A 294 -2.64 -0.81 -7.26
N GLY A 295 -1.41 -0.33 -7.13
CA GLY A 295 -0.55 0.12 -8.24
C GLY A 295 0.25 -1.00 -8.91
N GLN A 296 -0.17 -2.26 -8.81
CA GLN A 296 0.51 -3.41 -9.41
C GLN A 296 0.78 -3.26 -10.92
N PHE A 297 -0.03 -2.51 -11.64
CA PHE A 297 0.18 -2.22 -13.06
C PHE A 297 1.46 -1.43 -13.31
N LEU A 298 1.82 -0.47 -12.41
CA LEU A 298 3.09 0.25 -12.49
C LEU A 298 4.28 -0.66 -12.20
N VAL A 299 4.16 -1.55 -11.21
CA VAL A 299 5.24 -2.48 -10.87
C VAL A 299 5.61 -3.35 -12.06
N LYS A 300 4.61 -3.82 -12.83
CA LYS A 300 4.83 -4.61 -14.05
C LYS A 300 5.58 -3.81 -15.12
N ILE A 301 5.18 -2.56 -15.37
CA ILE A 301 5.86 -1.67 -16.32
C ILE A 301 7.31 -1.39 -15.86
N ILE A 302 7.51 -1.17 -14.57
CA ILE A 302 8.84 -0.94 -13.98
C ILE A 302 9.74 -2.17 -14.15
N ALA A 303 9.22 -3.36 -13.87
CA ALA A 303 9.94 -4.62 -14.01
C ALA A 303 10.34 -4.88 -15.48
N GLU A 304 9.42 -4.63 -16.42
CA GLU A 304 9.67 -4.72 -17.85
C GLU A 304 10.76 -3.72 -18.30
N LYS A 305 10.67 -2.45 -17.90
CA LYS A 305 11.69 -1.43 -18.20
C LYS A 305 13.07 -1.76 -17.61
N LEU A 306 13.14 -2.55 -16.55
CA LEU A 306 14.38 -2.98 -15.89
C LEU A 306 14.88 -4.36 -16.36
N ASP A 307 14.12 -5.05 -17.20
CA ASP A 307 14.38 -6.42 -17.65
C ASP A 307 14.56 -7.40 -16.46
N ILE A 308 13.67 -7.29 -15.46
CA ILE A 308 13.67 -8.15 -14.27
C ILE A 308 12.36 -8.96 -14.23
N PRO A 309 12.41 -10.29 -14.03
CA PRO A 309 11.21 -11.11 -13.92
C PRO A 309 10.27 -10.62 -12.80
N CYS A 310 8.97 -10.47 -13.12
CA CYS A 310 7.95 -9.99 -12.19
C CYS A 310 6.97 -11.11 -11.86
N ILE A 311 6.72 -11.32 -10.56
CA ILE A 311 5.77 -12.31 -10.03
C ILE A 311 4.72 -11.54 -9.23
N ASN A 312 3.42 -11.78 -9.48
CA ASN A 312 2.40 -11.20 -8.61
C ASN A 312 2.44 -11.86 -7.24
N PHE A 313 2.27 -11.11 -6.18
CA PHE A 313 2.18 -11.65 -4.82
C PHE A 313 1.09 -12.74 -4.72
N SER A 314 -0.04 -12.56 -5.41
CA SER A 314 -1.12 -13.53 -5.45
C SER A 314 -0.77 -14.87 -6.10
N ASP A 315 0.30 -14.94 -6.88
CA ASP A 315 0.78 -16.19 -7.48
C ASP A 315 1.68 -16.98 -6.50
N LEU A 316 2.11 -16.36 -5.41
CA LEU A 316 2.87 -16.98 -4.32
C LEU A 316 1.98 -17.61 -3.23
N VAL A 317 0.67 -17.36 -3.27
CA VAL A 317 -0.28 -17.83 -2.27
C VAL A 317 -1.35 -18.72 -2.91
N ASP A 318 -1.81 -19.74 -2.19
CA ASP A 318 -2.97 -20.50 -2.64
C ASP A 318 -4.24 -19.68 -2.45
N CYS A 319 -4.88 -19.30 -3.54
CA CYS A 319 -6.16 -18.59 -3.55
C CYS A 319 -6.96 -18.91 -4.81
N SER A 320 -8.28 -18.71 -4.75
CA SER A 320 -9.13 -18.81 -5.93
C SER A 320 -8.81 -17.67 -6.93
N ILE A 321 -9.15 -17.86 -8.20
CA ILE A 321 -8.96 -16.84 -9.25
C ILE A 321 -9.64 -15.52 -8.86
N GLU A 322 -10.83 -15.59 -8.27
CA GLU A 322 -11.60 -14.43 -7.81
C GLU A 322 -10.87 -13.62 -6.72
N ASN A 323 -10.11 -14.31 -5.87
CA ASN A 323 -9.37 -13.69 -4.77
C ASN A 323 -7.97 -13.18 -5.19
N LYS A 324 -7.45 -13.53 -6.38
CA LYS A 324 -6.09 -13.15 -6.80
C LYS A 324 -5.87 -11.63 -6.76
N TYR A 325 -6.78 -10.88 -7.39
CA TYR A 325 -6.66 -9.43 -7.46
C TYR A 325 -6.68 -8.79 -6.07
N LYS A 326 -7.64 -9.18 -5.23
CA LYS A 326 -7.75 -8.67 -3.85
C LYS A 326 -6.59 -9.11 -2.97
N SER A 327 -6.05 -10.31 -3.17
CA SER A 327 -4.85 -10.79 -2.45
C SER A 327 -3.62 -9.93 -2.77
N ASN A 328 -3.47 -9.45 -4.01
CA ASN A 328 -2.42 -8.52 -4.39
C ASN A 328 -2.57 -7.15 -3.70
N ILE A 329 -3.79 -6.59 -3.70
CA ILE A 329 -4.09 -5.31 -3.04
C ILE A 329 -3.89 -5.42 -1.53
N CYS A 330 -4.28 -6.55 -0.94
CA CYS A 330 -4.22 -6.82 0.49
C CYS A 330 -2.98 -7.65 0.90
N ALA A 331 -1.86 -7.53 0.16
CA ALA A 331 -0.67 -8.34 0.37
C ALA A 331 -0.16 -8.30 1.83
N SER A 332 -0.22 -7.14 2.48
CA SER A 332 0.15 -6.97 3.88
C SER A 332 -0.75 -7.79 4.82
N ALA A 333 -2.07 -7.73 4.65
CA ALA A 333 -3.02 -8.48 5.46
C ALA A 333 -2.90 -10.00 5.21
N VAL A 334 -2.74 -10.42 3.94
CA VAL A 334 -2.50 -11.84 3.59
C VAL A 334 -1.20 -12.33 4.21
N SER A 335 -0.12 -11.56 4.13
CA SER A 335 1.17 -11.90 4.74
C SER A 335 1.06 -12.07 6.26
N ILE A 336 0.36 -11.15 6.93
CA ILE A 336 0.10 -11.26 8.36
C ILE A 336 -0.72 -12.50 8.71
N ALA A 337 -1.76 -12.84 7.94
CA ALA A 337 -2.54 -14.06 8.16
C ALA A 337 -1.68 -15.33 8.00
N GLN A 338 -0.83 -15.38 6.99
CA GLN A 338 0.10 -16.51 6.74
C GLN A 338 1.16 -16.60 7.84
N LEU A 339 1.78 -15.50 8.24
CA LEU A 339 2.75 -15.47 9.34
C LEU A 339 2.12 -15.90 10.67
N ASN A 340 0.87 -15.48 10.92
CA ASN A 340 0.11 -15.91 12.10
C ASN A 340 -0.13 -17.41 12.08
N ARG A 341 -0.55 -17.97 10.94
CA ARG A 341 -0.70 -19.43 10.76
C ARG A 341 0.60 -20.16 11.03
N ILE A 342 1.71 -19.73 10.42
CA ILE A 342 3.02 -20.37 10.57
C ILE A 342 3.49 -20.34 12.03
N SER A 343 3.25 -19.25 12.76
CA SER A 343 3.63 -19.10 14.17
C SER A 343 2.87 -20.01 15.13
N GLN A 344 1.63 -20.43 14.77
CA GLN A 344 0.78 -21.27 15.60
C GLN A 344 0.95 -22.77 15.33
N ILE A 345 1.63 -23.14 14.24
CA ILE A 345 1.88 -24.54 13.87
C ILE A 345 3.25 -25.02 14.41
N LYS A 346 4.15 -24.10 14.74
CA LYS A 346 5.42 -24.37 15.43
C LYS A 346 5.20 -24.57 16.92
#